data_a3fc9e99a883aa67cd235f9e8adb91ad
#
_entry.id   a3fc9e99a883aa67cd235f9e8adb91ad
#
_cell.length_a   1.000
_cell.length_b   1.000
_cell.length_c   1.000
_cell.angle_alpha   90.00
_cell.angle_beta   90.00
_cell.angle_gamma   90.00
#
_symmetry.space_group_name_H-M   'P 1'
#
loop_
_entity.id
_entity.type
_entity.pdbx_description
1 polymer ?
#
loop_
_entity_poly.entity_id
_entity_poly.type
_entity_poly.pdbx_seq_one_letter_code
_entity_poly.pdbx_strand_id
1 'polypeptide(L)'
;MKKFLKKTLQLSGNLGLAFALLFSLSNCTKSGNSASANGKKILRIGNGSELQDIDPQTVTGVPEHNVISALFEGLVAPHPETLEPQPGVAESWTISKDQKIYTFKIRETAKWSNGDKMSADDFVFSWKRILSPKLGAEYSYMLFPVKNAEEYSKGTLKDFSQVGVKAKDAQTFEVTLKAPTPYFLALLMHYSTFPVHKATIEKFNAMDSRGTKWTRPENFVGNGPFKLAKWDLNKVLTVEKNTNYWNNQITKLDGISF
;
A
#
# COMPACT_ATOMS: atom_id res chain seq x y z
N MET A 1 -34.89 76.58 -29.82
CA MET A 1 -33.57 76.29 -29.17
C MET A 1 -33.58 75.28 -28.02
N LYS A 2 -34.73 74.81 -27.48
CA LYS A 2 -34.79 73.85 -26.34
C LYS A 2 -34.92 72.33 -26.76
N LYS A 3 -35.06 72.03 -28.01
CA LYS A 3 -35.22 70.64 -28.50
C LYS A 3 -33.91 69.96 -28.97
N PHE A 4 -32.84 70.73 -29.18
CA PHE A 4 -31.55 70.17 -29.65
C PHE A 4 -30.62 69.78 -28.53
N LEU A 5 -30.82 70.34 -27.33
CA LEU A 5 -29.92 69.96 -26.16
C LEU A 5 -30.28 68.64 -25.49
N LYS A 6 -31.51 68.11 -25.73
CA LYS A 6 -31.91 66.82 -25.10
C LYS A 6 -31.41 65.59 -25.83
N LYS A 7 -31.02 65.69 -27.11
CA LYS A 7 -30.57 64.55 -27.92
C LYS A 7 -29.05 64.26 -27.75
N THR A 8 -28.28 65.27 -27.38
CA THR A 8 -26.84 65.14 -27.19
C THR A 8 -26.47 64.56 -25.81
N LEU A 9 -27.36 64.66 -24.81
CA LEU A 9 -27.09 64.11 -23.45
C LEU A 9 -27.46 62.59 -23.35
N GLN A 10 -28.27 62.07 -24.27
CA GLN A 10 -28.65 60.65 -24.27
C GLN A 10 -27.65 59.74 -25.03
N LEU A 11 -26.82 60.34 -25.92
CA LEU A 11 -25.79 59.53 -26.64
C LEU A 11 -24.50 59.34 -25.80
N SER A 12 -24.21 60.24 -24.87
CA SER A 12 -23.01 60.12 -24.01
C SER A 12 -23.23 59.16 -22.83
N GLY A 13 -24.49 58.89 -22.42
CA GLY A 13 -24.80 57.95 -21.34
C GLY A 13 -24.68 56.47 -21.74
N ASN A 14 -24.91 56.14 -22.98
CA ASN A 14 -24.89 54.76 -23.47
C ASN A 14 -23.48 54.27 -23.88
N LEU A 15 -22.53 55.18 -24.10
CA LEU A 15 -21.16 54.79 -24.44
C LEU A 15 -20.32 54.46 -23.18
N GLY A 16 -20.68 55.03 -22.04
CA GLY A 16 -20.03 54.79 -20.77
C GLY A 16 -20.39 53.41 -20.14
N LEU A 17 -21.64 52.94 -20.40
CA LEU A 17 -22.10 51.64 -19.87
C LEU A 17 -21.56 50.44 -20.67
N ALA A 18 -21.29 50.63 -21.96
CA ALA A 18 -20.72 49.58 -22.82
C ALA A 18 -19.23 49.33 -22.53
N PHE A 19 -18.50 50.32 -22.03
CA PHE A 19 -17.09 50.18 -21.72
C PHE A 19 -16.84 49.59 -20.30
N ALA A 20 -17.81 49.71 -19.40
CA ALA A 20 -17.73 49.13 -18.05
C ALA A 20 -18.05 47.63 -18.03
N LEU A 21 -18.79 47.09 -19.05
CA LEU A 21 -19.12 45.66 -19.15
C LEU A 21 -18.04 44.81 -19.82
N LEU A 22 -17.04 45.41 -20.47
CA LEU A 22 -15.96 44.69 -21.14
C LEU A 22 -14.75 44.40 -20.23
N PHE A 23 -14.70 44.98 -19.00
CA PHE A 23 -13.60 44.76 -18.07
C PHE A 23 -13.87 43.69 -16.99
N SER A 24 -15.06 43.10 -16.93
CA SER A 24 -15.46 42.12 -15.92
C SER A 24 -15.35 40.64 -16.36
N LEU A 25 -14.82 40.34 -17.55
CA LEU A 25 -14.70 38.97 -18.07
C LEU A 25 -13.27 38.44 -18.13
N SER A 26 -12.29 39.12 -17.53
CA SER A 26 -10.89 38.70 -17.57
C SER A 26 -10.40 38.01 -16.29
N ASN A 27 -11.30 37.60 -15.38
CA ASN A 27 -10.96 36.80 -14.22
C ASN A 27 -11.43 35.34 -14.36
N CYS A 28 -11.16 34.70 -15.49
CA CYS A 28 -10.94 33.26 -15.49
C CYS A 28 -9.62 33.01 -14.81
N THR A 29 -9.68 32.85 -13.51
CA THR A 29 -8.60 32.34 -12.69
C THR A 29 -8.08 31.08 -13.34
N LYS A 30 -6.83 31.11 -13.78
CA LYS A 30 -6.03 29.92 -13.97
C LYS A 30 -6.30 29.03 -12.76
N SER A 31 -6.97 27.91 -12.98
CA SER A 31 -6.95 26.78 -12.05
C SER A 31 -5.48 26.52 -11.75
N GLY A 32 -5.03 27.00 -10.61
CA GLY A 32 -3.65 26.84 -10.22
C GLY A 32 -3.38 25.35 -10.12
N ASN A 33 -2.65 24.80 -11.07
CA ASN A 33 -1.78 23.69 -10.77
C ASN A 33 -0.95 24.17 -9.58
N SER A 34 -1.30 23.68 -8.39
CA SER A 34 -0.44 23.82 -7.21
C SER A 34 0.80 22.97 -7.51
N ALA A 35 1.71 23.53 -8.32
CA ALA A 35 3.06 23.03 -8.39
C ALA A 35 3.57 23.07 -6.95
N SER A 36 3.87 21.91 -6.39
CA SER A 36 4.52 21.79 -5.09
C SER A 36 5.69 22.78 -5.07
N ALA A 37 5.79 23.60 -4.04
CA ALA A 37 6.79 24.66 -3.90
C ALA A 37 8.26 24.19 -4.02
N ASN A 38 8.50 22.87 -4.14
CA ASN A 38 9.81 22.24 -4.27
C ASN A 38 9.96 21.35 -5.52
N GLY A 39 9.05 21.42 -6.50
CA GLY A 39 9.13 20.57 -7.71
C GLY A 39 8.85 19.08 -7.47
N LYS A 40 8.49 18.65 -6.26
CA LYS A 40 8.18 17.26 -5.93
C LYS A 40 6.89 16.79 -6.60
N LYS A 41 6.91 15.57 -7.15
CA LYS A 41 5.76 14.91 -7.77
C LYS A 41 4.94 14.18 -6.71
N ILE A 42 3.95 14.85 -6.13
CA ILE A 42 3.07 14.29 -5.10
C ILE A 42 1.69 13.98 -5.70
N LEU A 43 1.29 12.71 -5.63
CA LEU A 43 -0.08 12.30 -5.94
C LEU A 43 -0.97 12.58 -4.71
N ARG A 44 -2.14 13.17 -4.93
CA ARG A 44 -3.15 13.37 -3.88
C ARG A 44 -4.36 12.48 -4.16
N ILE A 45 -4.75 11.71 -3.16
CA ILE A 45 -5.85 10.74 -3.24
C ILE A 45 -6.83 11.04 -2.10
N GLY A 46 -8.12 11.16 -2.43
CA GLY A 46 -9.19 11.13 -1.43
C GLY A 46 -9.41 9.69 -0.98
N ASN A 47 -9.01 9.35 0.24
CA ASN A 47 -9.02 7.97 0.73
C ASN A 47 -10.37 7.54 1.35
N GLY A 48 -11.36 8.42 1.38
CA GLY A 48 -12.74 8.15 1.81
C GLY A 48 -12.95 8.31 3.31
N SER A 49 -12.25 7.55 4.15
CA SER A 49 -12.38 7.61 5.61
C SER A 49 -11.03 7.50 6.30
N GLU A 50 -11.02 7.85 7.59
CA GLU A 50 -9.86 7.63 8.47
C GLU A 50 -9.56 6.14 8.59
N LEU A 51 -8.28 5.80 8.66
CA LEU A 51 -7.81 4.42 8.80
C LEU A 51 -7.95 3.96 10.26
N GLN A 52 -8.33 2.72 10.45
CA GLN A 52 -8.28 2.09 11.78
C GLN A 52 -6.82 1.82 12.19
N ASP A 53 -6.04 1.28 11.28
CA ASP A 53 -4.61 0.98 11.43
C ASP A 53 -4.00 0.75 10.03
N ILE A 54 -2.68 0.51 9.96
CA ILE A 54 -1.97 0.10 8.75
C ILE A 54 -1.17 -1.20 8.95
N ASP A 55 -1.55 -2.00 9.93
CA ASP A 55 -1.06 -3.38 10.09
C ASP A 55 -1.73 -4.28 9.04
N PRO A 56 -1.00 -4.77 8.01
CA PRO A 56 -1.59 -5.50 6.89
C PRO A 56 -2.27 -6.80 7.32
N GLN A 57 -1.95 -7.32 8.50
CA GLN A 57 -2.46 -8.59 8.98
C GLN A 57 -3.70 -8.47 9.87
N THR A 58 -4.10 -7.25 10.25
CA THR A 58 -5.19 -7.03 11.21
C THR A 58 -6.32 -6.15 10.71
N VAL A 59 -6.13 -5.43 9.60
CA VAL A 59 -7.13 -4.53 9.02
C VAL A 59 -7.90 -5.19 7.86
N THR A 60 -9.09 -4.65 7.54
CA THR A 60 -9.98 -5.22 6.52
C THR A 60 -10.56 -4.18 5.56
N GLY A 61 -10.25 -2.90 5.72
CA GLY A 61 -10.84 -1.81 4.96
C GLY A 61 -10.20 -1.54 3.60
N VAL A 62 -10.98 -0.96 2.68
CA VAL A 62 -10.47 -0.44 1.40
C VAL A 62 -9.54 0.77 1.60
N PRO A 63 -9.83 1.73 2.51
CA PRO A 63 -8.90 2.82 2.81
C PRO A 63 -7.54 2.31 3.29
N GLU A 64 -7.52 1.29 4.14
CA GLU A 64 -6.31 0.63 4.62
C GLU A 64 -5.55 -0.05 3.47
N HIS A 65 -6.27 -0.77 2.59
CA HIS A 65 -5.68 -1.41 1.41
C HIS A 65 -4.91 -0.41 0.53
N ASN A 66 -5.48 0.76 0.26
CA ASN A 66 -4.85 1.78 -0.57
C ASN A 66 -3.50 2.24 0.00
N VAL A 67 -3.44 2.47 1.30
CA VAL A 67 -2.21 2.89 1.97
C VAL A 67 -1.21 1.74 2.11
N ILE A 68 -1.67 0.56 2.51
CA ILE A 68 -0.83 -0.64 2.67
C ILE A 68 -0.18 -1.03 1.35
N SER A 69 -0.89 -0.94 0.23
CA SER A 69 -0.35 -1.22 -1.11
C SER A 69 0.78 -0.28 -1.53
N ALA A 70 0.86 0.93 -0.95
CA ALA A 70 1.99 1.83 -1.15
C ALA A 70 3.18 1.50 -0.23
N LEU A 71 2.93 0.93 0.96
CA LEU A 71 3.90 0.74 2.03
C LEU A 71 4.55 -0.66 2.05
N PHE A 72 3.89 -1.65 1.43
CA PHE A 72 4.31 -3.05 1.43
C PHE A 72 4.25 -3.67 0.04
N GLU A 73 4.96 -4.77 -0.11
CA GLU A 73 4.89 -5.65 -1.28
C GLU A 73 4.97 -7.12 -0.84
N GLY A 74 4.17 -7.98 -1.50
CA GLY A 74 4.15 -9.42 -1.27
C GLY A 74 5.18 -10.19 -2.09
N LEU A 75 5.13 -11.52 -2.01
CA LEU A 75 5.92 -12.41 -2.88
C LEU A 75 5.65 -12.12 -4.35
N VAL A 76 4.39 -11.92 -4.69
CA VAL A 76 3.88 -11.58 -6.02
C VAL A 76 3.10 -10.28 -5.96
N ALA A 77 3.04 -9.58 -7.08
CA ALA A 77 2.28 -8.36 -7.26
C ALA A 77 1.28 -8.52 -8.42
N PRO A 78 0.15 -7.80 -8.46
CA PRO A 78 -0.72 -7.81 -9.61
C PRO A 78 -0.10 -7.07 -10.79
N HIS A 79 -0.23 -7.62 -11.99
CA HIS A 79 0.12 -6.88 -13.20
C HIS A 79 -0.87 -5.71 -13.36
N PRO A 80 -0.40 -4.47 -13.67
CA PRO A 80 -1.24 -3.27 -13.60
C PRO A 80 -2.43 -3.26 -14.57
N GLU A 81 -2.36 -4.03 -15.66
CA GLU A 81 -3.41 -4.08 -16.68
C GLU A 81 -4.21 -5.38 -16.63
N THR A 82 -3.53 -6.55 -16.52
CA THR A 82 -4.18 -7.86 -16.61
C THR A 82 -4.58 -8.43 -15.25
N LEU A 83 -4.06 -7.87 -14.17
CA LEU A 83 -4.17 -8.35 -12.79
C LEU A 83 -3.60 -9.77 -12.56
N GLU A 84 -2.88 -10.31 -13.53
CA GLU A 84 -2.19 -11.58 -13.41
C GLU A 84 -1.03 -11.48 -12.39
N PRO A 85 -0.74 -12.53 -11.63
CA PRO A 85 0.40 -12.55 -10.73
C PRO A 85 1.72 -12.35 -11.47
N GLN A 86 2.50 -11.36 -11.06
CA GLN A 86 3.85 -11.09 -11.55
C GLN A 86 4.86 -11.04 -10.39
N PRO A 87 6.17 -11.16 -10.66
CA PRO A 87 7.21 -11.06 -9.64
C PRO A 87 7.12 -9.78 -8.81
N GLY A 88 7.05 -9.95 -7.48
CA GLY A 88 7.19 -8.90 -6.48
C GLY A 88 8.53 -9.05 -5.74
N VAL A 89 8.48 -9.23 -4.40
CA VAL A 89 9.67 -9.54 -3.58
C VAL A 89 10.33 -10.85 -4.04
N ALA A 90 9.55 -11.83 -4.49
CA ALA A 90 10.09 -12.98 -5.18
C ALA A 90 10.41 -12.61 -6.65
N GLU A 91 11.62 -12.88 -7.11
CA GLU A 91 12.03 -12.67 -8.51
C GLU A 91 11.47 -13.75 -9.45
N SER A 92 11.18 -14.93 -8.90
CA SER A 92 10.64 -16.08 -9.64
C SER A 92 10.05 -17.10 -8.67
N TRP A 93 9.30 -18.06 -9.20
CA TRP A 93 8.83 -19.24 -8.47
C TRP A 93 8.74 -20.44 -9.39
N THR A 94 8.77 -21.64 -8.78
CA THR A 94 8.51 -22.91 -9.44
C THR A 94 7.34 -23.62 -8.75
N ILE A 95 6.64 -24.45 -9.51
CA ILE A 95 5.49 -25.24 -9.02
C ILE A 95 5.78 -26.71 -9.30
N SER A 96 5.61 -27.58 -8.31
CA SER A 96 5.78 -29.02 -8.48
C SER A 96 4.76 -29.62 -9.46
N LYS A 97 5.05 -30.80 -10.01
CA LYS A 97 4.16 -31.48 -10.98
C LYS A 97 2.77 -31.76 -10.43
N ASP A 98 2.66 -32.03 -9.14
CA ASP A 98 1.39 -32.25 -8.43
C ASP A 98 0.72 -30.94 -7.97
N GLN A 99 1.27 -29.79 -8.35
CA GLN A 99 0.79 -28.44 -8.04
C GLN A 99 0.58 -28.15 -6.55
N LYS A 100 1.32 -28.83 -5.68
CA LYS A 100 1.22 -28.65 -4.23
C LYS A 100 2.39 -27.92 -3.61
N ILE A 101 3.56 -27.89 -4.25
CA ILE A 101 4.74 -27.22 -3.71
C ILE A 101 5.08 -26.02 -4.60
N TYR A 102 5.13 -24.85 -3.96
CA TYR A 102 5.57 -23.60 -4.56
C TYR A 102 6.90 -23.22 -3.94
N THR A 103 7.92 -22.98 -4.75
CA THR A 103 9.24 -22.56 -4.29
C THR A 103 9.52 -21.18 -4.86
N PHE A 104 9.58 -20.16 -4.00
CA PHE A 104 9.82 -18.77 -4.34
C PHE A 104 11.28 -18.41 -4.14
N LYS A 105 11.88 -17.72 -5.11
CA LYS A 105 13.21 -17.16 -5.01
C LYS A 105 13.12 -15.70 -4.58
N ILE A 106 13.50 -15.38 -3.36
CA ILE A 106 13.53 -14.01 -2.82
C ILE A 106 14.68 -13.23 -3.44
N ARG A 107 14.44 -12.00 -3.86
CA ARG A 107 15.47 -11.12 -4.44
C ARG A 107 16.57 -10.81 -3.43
N GLU A 108 17.82 -10.95 -3.83
CA GLU A 108 18.96 -10.54 -2.99
C GLU A 108 18.98 -9.02 -2.73
N THR A 109 18.35 -8.24 -3.61
CA THR A 109 18.23 -6.78 -3.51
C THR A 109 17.05 -6.34 -2.68
N ALA A 110 16.16 -7.25 -2.26
CA ALA A 110 15.00 -6.90 -1.44
C ALA A 110 15.44 -6.41 -0.06
N LYS A 111 14.89 -5.25 0.33
CA LYS A 111 15.20 -4.59 1.59
C LYS A 111 13.96 -3.99 2.22
N TRP A 112 13.98 -3.93 3.53
CA TRP A 112 13.09 -3.12 4.32
C TRP A 112 13.43 -1.62 4.19
N SER A 113 12.48 -0.75 4.51
CA SER A 113 12.65 0.71 4.40
C SER A 113 13.75 1.29 5.29
N ASN A 114 14.12 0.58 6.36
CA ASN A 114 15.24 0.90 7.24
C ASN A 114 16.61 0.41 6.73
N GLY A 115 16.63 -0.34 5.60
CA GLY A 115 17.84 -0.86 4.97
C GLY A 115 18.18 -2.32 5.32
N ASP A 116 17.49 -2.94 6.26
CA ASP A 116 17.66 -4.36 6.59
C ASP A 116 17.38 -5.23 5.38
N LYS A 117 18.13 -6.30 5.20
CA LYS A 117 17.90 -7.26 4.10
C LYS A 117 16.66 -8.10 4.41
N MET A 118 15.87 -8.35 3.37
CA MET A 118 14.79 -9.31 3.44
C MET A 118 15.26 -10.72 3.17
N SER A 119 14.56 -11.68 3.77
CA SER A 119 14.83 -13.11 3.61
C SER A 119 13.55 -13.93 3.60
N ALA A 120 13.68 -15.22 3.29
CA ALA A 120 12.59 -16.18 3.38
C ALA A 120 12.03 -16.31 4.83
N ASP A 121 12.87 -16.09 5.84
CA ASP A 121 12.44 -16.13 7.24
C ASP A 121 11.45 -15.02 7.60
N ASP A 122 11.49 -13.87 6.90
CA ASP A 122 10.50 -12.80 7.10
C ASP A 122 9.09 -13.28 6.72
N PHE A 123 8.97 -14.07 5.67
CA PHE A 123 7.69 -14.66 5.27
C PHE A 123 7.23 -15.76 6.21
N VAL A 124 8.15 -16.62 6.68
CA VAL A 124 7.84 -17.64 7.70
C VAL A 124 7.32 -16.98 8.97
N PHE A 125 8.00 -15.96 9.45
CA PHE A 125 7.61 -15.18 10.63
C PHE A 125 6.24 -14.52 10.43
N SER A 126 6.05 -13.86 9.31
CA SER A 126 4.83 -13.12 9.01
C SER A 126 3.61 -14.03 8.88
N TRP A 127 3.77 -15.18 8.24
CA TRP A 127 2.68 -16.14 8.11
C TRP A 127 2.39 -16.87 9.43
N LYS A 128 3.40 -17.08 10.27
CA LYS A 128 3.17 -17.51 11.65
C LYS A 128 2.32 -16.49 12.41
N ARG A 129 2.58 -15.20 12.22
CA ARG A 129 1.87 -14.13 12.92
C ARG A 129 0.41 -14.03 12.47
N ILE A 130 0.11 -13.95 11.17
CA ILE A 130 -1.27 -13.86 10.69
C ILE A 130 -2.09 -15.10 11.05
N LEU A 131 -1.45 -16.28 11.10
CA LEU A 131 -2.09 -17.52 11.50
C LEU A 131 -2.18 -17.70 13.03
N SER A 132 -1.61 -16.79 13.85
CA SER A 132 -1.71 -16.90 15.31
C SER A 132 -3.17 -16.80 15.77
N PRO A 133 -3.68 -17.82 16.51
CA PRO A 133 -5.03 -17.75 17.10
C PRO A 133 -5.22 -16.55 18.02
N LYS A 134 -4.14 -16.08 18.67
CA LYS A 134 -4.17 -14.95 19.60
C LYS A 134 -4.31 -13.62 18.88
N LEU A 135 -3.67 -13.46 17.72
CA LEU A 135 -3.82 -12.25 16.89
C LEU A 135 -5.26 -12.13 16.36
N GLY A 136 -5.89 -13.27 16.05
CA GLY A 136 -7.26 -13.32 15.57
C GLY A 136 -7.45 -12.58 14.24
N ALA A 137 -6.48 -12.70 13.32
CA ALA A 137 -6.51 -12.04 12.02
C ALA A 137 -7.69 -12.52 11.19
N GLU A 138 -8.57 -11.60 10.77
CA GLU A 138 -9.78 -11.94 10.01
C GLU A 138 -9.45 -12.59 8.66
N TYR A 139 -8.43 -12.10 7.97
CA TYR A 139 -7.98 -12.66 6.68
C TYR A 139 -6.99 -13.83 6.79
N SER A 140 -6.84 -14.46 7.97
CA SER A 140 -6.01 -15.67 8.13
C SER A 140 -6.41 -16.80 7.17
N TYR A 141 -7.70 -16.86 6.81
CA TYR A 141 -8.23 -17.86 5.88
C TYR A 141 -7.64 -17.79 4.45
N MET A 142 -7.05 -16.68 4.06
CA MET A 142 -6.33 -16.56 2.78
C MET A 142 -5.17 -17.58 2.68
N LEU A 143 -4.62 -17.99 3.82
CA LEU A 143 -3.55 -18.98 3.90
C LEU A 143 -4.04 -20.41 4.19
N PHE A 144 -5.35 -20.67 4.31
CA PHE A 144 -5.87 -22.00 4.58
C PHE A 144 -5.65 -23.06 3.48
N PRO A 145 -5.35 -22.71 2.21
CA PRO A 145 -4.84 -23.68 1.25
C PRO A 145 -3.48 -24.29 1.65
N VAL A 146 -2.68 -23.59 2.47
CA VAL A 146 -1.40 -24.10 2.98
C VAL A 146 -1.64 -25.25 3.95
N LYS A 147 -0.83 -26.32 3.84
CA LYS A 147 -0.93 -27.51 4.70
C LYS A 147 -0.88 -27.10 6.18
N ASN A 148 -1.84 -27.59 6.95
CA ASN A 148 -1.97 -27.39 8.42
C ASN A 148 -2.13 -25.92 8.86
N ALA A 149 -2.33 -24.97 7.95
CA ALA A 149 -2.48 -23.55 8.31
C ALA A 149 -3.80 -23.29 9.02
N GLU A 150 -4.88 -23.92 8.58
CA GLU A 150 -6.20 -23.82 9.20
C GLU A 150 -6.22 -24.39 10.61
N GLU A 151 -5.63 -25.56 10.80
CA GLU A 151 -5.52 -26.24 12.10
C GLU A 151 -4.69 -25.41 13.08
N TYR A 152 -3.61 -24.80 12.61
CA TYR A 152 -2.81 -23.89 13.44
C TYR A 152 -3.61 -22.62 13.79
N SER A 153 -4.28 -22.01 12.82
CA SER A 153 -5.07 -20.80 13.05
C SER A 153 -6.25 -21.02 13.99
N LYS A 154 -6.87 -22.21 13.95
CA LYS A 154 -7.93 -22.60 14.89
C LYS A 154 -7.39 -23.05 16.26
N GLY A 155 -6.07 -23.14 16.44
CA GLY A 155 -5.41 -23.55 17.67
C GLY A 155 -5.51 -25.04 17.98
N THR A 156 -5.97 -25.87 17.04
CA THR A 156 -5.98 -27.35 17.19
C THR A 156 -4.58 -27.93 16.98
N LEU A 157 -3.78 -27.32 16.10
CA LEU A 157 -2.34 -27.58 15.98
C LEU A 157 -1.58 -26.48 16.74
N LYS A 158 -0.65 -26.87 17.62
CA LYS A 158 0.15 -25.92 18.44
C LYS A 158 1.53 -25.64 17.85
N ASP A 159 2.09 -26.60 17.13
CA ASP A 159 3.43 -26.50 16.58
C ASP A 159 3.40 -25.96 15.15
N PHE A 160 3.85 -24.69 14.98
CA PHE A 160 3.91 -24.04 13.67
C PHE A 160 4.87 -24.74 12.70
N SER A 161 5.87 -25.48 13.19
CA SER A 161 6.83 -26.19 12.31
C SER A 161 6.16 -27.25 11.41
N GLN A 162 4.93 -27.65 11.74
CA GLN A 162 4.12 -28.58 10.95
C GLN A 162 3.28 -27.88 9.87
N VAL A 163 3.21 -26.56 9.88
CA VAL A 163 2.56 -25.79 8.81
C VAL A 163 3.44 -25.83 7.56
N GLY A 164 2.81 -25.92 6.41
CA GLY A 164 3.49 -26.09 5.11
C GLY A 164 4.24 -24.86 4.62
N VAL A 165 5.01 -24.17 5.47
CA VAL A 165 5.87 -23.04 5.10
C VAL A 165 7.27 -23.23 5.65
N LYS A 166 8.29 -22.94 4.84
CA LYS A 166 9.68 -23.16 5.22
C LYS A 166 10.63 -22.22 4.49
N ALA A 167 11.55 -21.60 5.20
CA ALA A 167 12.77 -21.04 4.65
C ALA A 167 13.77 -22.19 4.46
N LYS A 168 14.14 -22.51 3.22
CA LYS A 168 15.18 -23.54 2.93
C LYS A 168 16.57 -22.94 3.08
N ASP A 169 16.69 -21.69 2.73
CA ASP A 169 17.83 -20.79 2.93
C ASP A 169 17.32 -19.35 2.95
N ALA A 170 18.21 -18.37 3.04
CA ALA A 170 17.81 -16.96 3.14
C ALA A 170 17.02 -16.45 1.93
N GLN A 171 17.20 -17.02 0.74
CA GLN A 171 16.52 -16.59 -0.50
C GLN A 171 15.46 -17.58 -0.98
N THR A 172 15.31 -18.76 -0.36
CA THR A 172 14.41 -19.79 -0.85
C THR A 172 13.27 -20.04 0.13
N PHE A 173 12.07 -19.57 -0.21
CA PHE A 173 10.85 -19.77 0.55
C PHE A 173 9.98 -20.84 -0.12
N GLU A 174 9.68 -21.93 0.60
CA GLU A 174 8.90 -23.05 0.13
C GLU A 174 7.54 -23.12 0.83
N VAL A 175 6.49 -23.30 0.05
CA VAL A 175 5.11 -23.46 0.52
C VAL A 175 4.55 -24.78 0.04
N THR A 176 4.04 -25.59 0.96
CA THR A 176 3.34 -26.85 0.67
C THR A 176 1.85 -26.66 0.90
N LEU A 177 1.03 -26.90 -0.12
CA LEU A 177 -0.42 -26.84 -0.07
C LEU A 177 -1.03 -28.18 0.35
N LYS A 178 -2.23 -28.15 0.96
CA LYS A 178 -3.01 -29.35 1.29
C LYS A 178 -3.57 -30.05 0.03
N ALA A 179 -3.87 -29.27 -1.01
CA ALA A 179 -4.37 -29.74 -2.30
C ALA A 179 -3.93 -28.77 -3.42
N PRO A 180 -3.93 -29.18 -4.69
CA PRO A 180 -3.73 -28.29 -5.82
C PRO A 180 -4.71 -27.12 -5.75
N THR A 181 -4.19 -25.89 -5.79
CA THR A 181 -4.98 -24.66 -5.66
C THR A 181 -4.57 -23.69 -6.77
N PRO A 182 -5.21 -23.74 -7.96
CA PRO A 182 -4.80 -22.94 -9.13
C PRO A 182 -4.75 -21.43 -8.88
N TYR A 183 -5.59 -20.92 -7.97
CA TYR A 183 -5.68 -19.50 -7.61
C TYR A 183 -4.75 -19.11 -6.45
N PHE A 184 -3.83 -19.96 -6.02
CA PHE A 184 -2.98 -19.69 -4.84
C PHE A 184 -2.14 -18.43 -5.02
N LEU A 185 -1.55 -18.21 -6.20
CA LEU A 185 -0.78 -16.98 -6.47
C LEU A 185 -1.66 -15.73 -6.38
N ALA A 186 -2.93 -15.81 -6.79
CA ALA A 186 -3.87 -14.71 -6.66
C ALA A 186 -4.15 -14.35 -5.19
N LEU A 187 -4.25 -15.35 -4.29
CA LEU A 187 -4.37 -15.11 -2.85
C LEU A 187 -3.16 -14.37 -2.29
N LEU A 188 -1.95 -14.64 -2.81
CA LEU A 188 -0.71 -14.00 -2.37
C LEU A 188 -0.57 -12.53 -2.79
N MET A 189 -1.42 -12.03 -3.69
CA MET A 189 -1.50 -10.61 -4.01
C MET A 189 -2.28 -9.81 -2.97
N HIS A 190 -3.02 -10.47 -2.08
CA HIS A 190 -3.77 -9.80 -1.03
C HIS A 190 -2.83 -9.35 0.09
N TYR A 191 -2.98 -8.10 0.55
CA TYR A 191 -2.08 -7.46 1.51
C TYR A 191 -1.94 -8.22 2.84
N SER A 192 -2.93 -9.00 3.26
CA SER A 192 -2.86 -9.79 4.48
C SER A 192 -1.75 -10.85 4.47
N THR A 193 -1.27 -11.24 3.28
CA THR A 193 -0.16 -12.20 3.11
C THR A 193 1.22 -11.54 3.05
N PHE A 194 1.25 -10.18 3.05
CA PHE A 194 2.50 -9.43 2.95
C PHE A 194 3.37 -9.61 4.20
N PRO A 195 4.69 -9.50 4.06
CA PRO A 195 5.60 -9.66 5.18
C PRO A 195 5.55 -8.44 6.10
N VAL A 196 5.81 -8.65 7.39
CA VAL A 196 6.01 -7.61 8.41
C VAL A 196 7.40 -7.72 9.01
N HIS A 197 8.03 -6.61 9.34
CA HIS A 197 9.40 -6.55 9.82
C HIS A 197 9.52 -7.16 11.23
N LYS A 198 10.15 -8.34 11.33
CA LYS A 198 10.23 -9.13 12.56
C LYS A 198 10.72 -8.33 13.76
N ALA A 199 11.88 -7.65 13.62
CA ALA A 199 12.47 -6.90 14.73
C ALA A 199 11.55 -5.77 15.23
N THR A 200 10.80 -5.11 14.33
CA THR A 200 9.81 -4.10 14.71
C THR A 200 8.63 -4.74 15.44
N ILE A 201 8.08 -5.84 14.94
CA ILE A 201 6.98 -6.55 15.60
C ILE A 201 7.38 -7.00 17.02
N GLU A 202 8.57 -7.58 17.19
CA GLU A 202 9.08 -8.04 18.48
C GLU A 202 9.32 -6.87 19.45
N LYS A 203 9.93 -5.77 18.98
CA LYS A 203 10.16 -4.55 19.76
C LYS A 203 8.89 -4.00 20.41
N PHE A 204 7.76 -4.09 19.71
CA PHE A 204 6.48 -3.55 20.19
C PHE A 204 5.54 -4.62 20.76
N ASN A 205 6.00 -5.85 20.99
CA ASN A 205 5.20 -7.00 21.46
C ASN A 205 3.95 -7.21 20.60
N ALA A 206 4.06 -6.99 19.28
CA ALA A 206 2.96 -6.99 18.35
C ALA A 206 2.67 -8.37 17.73
N MET A 207 3.38 -9.43 18.15
CA MET A 207 3.19 -10.77 17.59
C MET A 207 1.74 -11.25 17.70
N ASP A 208 1.13 -11.06 18.88
CA ASP A 208 -0.22 -11.50 19.23
C ASP A 208 -1.13 -10.31 19.64
N SER A 209 -0.74 -9.07 19.30
CA SER A 209 -1.43 -7.86 19.74
C SER A 209 -1.74 -6.93 18.56
N ARG A 210 -2.94 -6.35 18.56
CA ARG A 210 -3.40 -5.34 17.58
C ARG A 210 -3.20 -3.92 18.13
N GLY A 211 -3.19 -2.91 17.25
CA GLY A 211 -3.20 -1.50 17.61
C GLY A 211 -1.96 -1.04 18.39
N THR A 212 -0.84 -1.72 18.22
CA THR A 212 0.41 -1.35 18.86
C THR A 212 1.09 -0.20 18.10
N LYS A 213 2.08 0.46 18.74
CA LYS A 213 2.74 1.65 18.17
C LYS A 213 3.67 1.36 16.99
N TRP A 214 3.85 0.11 16.57
CA TRP A 214 4.73 -0.21 15.44
C TRP A 214 4.26 0.38 14.12
N THR A 215 2.95 0.65 13.99
CA THR A 215 2.33 1.24 12.81
C THR A 215 2.40 2.78 12.78
N ARG A 216 3.04 3.42 13.78
CA ARG A 216 3.18 4.88 13.82
C ARG A 216 4.41 5.33 13.01
N PRO A 217 4.38 6.55 12.39
CA PRO A 217 5.43 7.01 11.47
C PRO A 217 6.85 6.83 11.99
N GLU A 218 7.08 7.14 13.26
CA GLU A 218 8.40 7.04 13.89
C GLU A 218 8.93 5.62 14.11
N ASN A 219 8.06 4.62 13.96
CA ASN A 219 8.37 3.21 14.23
C ASN A 219 8.18 2.31 13.01
N PHE A 220 7.51 2.84 11.99
CA PHE A 220 7.04 2.05 10.86
C PHE A 220 8.19 1.58 9.97
N VAL A 221 8.21 0.29 9.67
CA VAL A 221 9.12 -0.34 8.70
C VAL A 221 8.29 -1.18 7.72
N GLY A 222 8.26 -0.76 6.46
CA GLY A 222 7.65 -1.49 5.34
C GLY A 222 8.67 -1.88 4.29
N ASN A 223 8.23 -2.56 3.25
CA ASN A 223 9.11 -3.02 2.15
C ASN A 223 8.61 -2.60 0.76
N GLY A 224 7.60 -1.72 0.72
CA GLY A 224 6.99 -1.24 -0.52
C GLY A 224 7.72 -0.06 -1.17
N PRO A 225 7.17 0.46 -2.29
CA PRO A 225 7.75 1.56 -3.05
C PRO A 225 7.77 2.89 -2.29
N PHE A 226 6.96 3.03 -1.24
CA PHE A 226 6.95 4.20 -0.37
C PHE A 226 7.12 3.80 1.09
N LYS A 227 7.53 4.75 1.92
CA LYS A 227 7.59 4.62 3.38
C LYS A 227 6.71 5.67 4.04
N LEU A 228 6.18 5.36 5.21
CA LEU A 228 5.32 6.25 5.96
C LEU A 228 6.11 7.47 6.44
N ALA A 229 5.64 8.67 6.08
CA ALA A 229 6.28 9.93 6.47
C ALA A 229 5.51 10.65 7.58
N LYS A 230 4.17 10.64 7.50
CA LYS A 230 3.33 11.35 8.45
C LYS A 230 1.94 10.70 8.51
N TRP A 231 1.35 10.72 9.71
CA TRP A 231 -0.05 10.34 9.92
C TRP A 231 -0.66 11.22 11.01
N ASP A 232 -1.33 12.29 10.59
CA ASP A 232 -2.13 13.15 11.43
C ASP A 232 -3.59 12.70 11.35
N LEU A 233 -4.11 12.15 12.43
CA LEU A 233 -5.47 11.59 12.47
C LEU A 233 -6.53 12.60 12.02
N ASN A 234 -7.45 12.18 11.19
CA ASN A 234 -8.53 12.96 10.58
C ASN A 234 -8.05 14.20 9.78
N LYS A 235 -6.80 14.20 9.31
CA LYS A 235 -6.25 15.31 8.53
C LYS A 235 -5.52 14.83 7.28
N VAL A 236 -4.46 14.07 7.45
CA VAL A 236 -3.61 13.66 6.33
C VAL A 236 -2.71 12.49 6.72
N LEU A 237 -2.59 11.54 5.82
CA LEU A 237 -1.51 10.56 5.83
C LEU A 237 -0.63 10.82 4.61
N THR A 238 0.69 10.89 4.80
CA THR A 238 1.63 11.04 3.69
C THR A 238 2.67 9.95 3.70
N VAL A 239 3.01 9.52 2.51
CA VAL A 239 4.11 8.60 2.27
C VAL A 239 5.13 9.24 1.34
N GLU A 240 6.41 8.93 1.50
CA GLU A 240 7.50 9.40 0.65
C GLU A 240 8.20 8.22 -0.02
N LYS A 241 8.86 8.48 -1.15
CA LYS A 241 9.57 7.46 -1.93
C LYS A 241 10.55 6.68 -1.05
N ASN A 242 10.47 5.35 -1.09
CA ASN A 242 11.41 4.46 -0.42
C ASN A 242 12.62 4.20 -1.33
N THR A 243 13.76 4.78 -1.00
CA THR A 243 15.00 4.58 -1.78
C THR A 243 15.61 3.19 -1.61
N ASN A 244 15.20 2.44 -0.57
CA ASN A 244 15.62 1.07 -0.33
C ASN A 244 14.76 0.02 -1.04
N TYR A 245 13.64 0.44 -1.65
CA TYR A 245 12.80 -0.47 -2.43
C TYR A 245 13.58 -1.04 -3.62
N TRP A 246 13.54 -2.35 -3.79
CA TRP A 246 14.35 -3.07 -4.79
C TRP A 246 14.13 -2.54 -6.21
N ASN A 247 12.94 -2.03 -6.52
CA ASN A 247 12.58 -1.49 -7.85
C ASN A 247 12.30 0.03 -7.79
N ASN A 248 13.03 0.77 -6.98
CA ASN A 248 12.79 2.20 -6.78
C ASN A 248 12.95 3.05 -8.04
N GLN A 249 13.65 2.55 -9.07
CA GLN A 249 13.88 3.26 -10.34
C GLN A 249 12.58 3.47 -11.13
N ILE A 250 11.61 2.55 -11.04
CA ILE A 250 10.33 2.71 -11.72
C ILE A 250 9.37 3.63 -10.96
N THR A 251 9.61 3.87 -9.68
CA THR A 251 8.78 4.76 -8.86
C THR A 251 9.02 6.21 -9.27
N LYS A 252 8.07 6.80 -10.03
CA LYS A 252 8.20 8.15 -10.61
C LYS A 252 7.68 9.26 -9.70
N LEU A 253 6.91 8.90 -8.68
CA LEU A 253 6.39 9.84 -7.69
C LEU A 253 7.39 10.00 -6.53
N ASP A 254 7.44 11.20 -5.95
CA ASP A 254 8.22 11.49 -4.74
C ASP A 254 7.42 11.18 -3.47
N GLY A 255 6.09 11.05 -3.58
CA GLY A 255 5.22 10.70 -2.47
C GLY A 255 3.75 10.69 -2.86
N ILE A 256 2.92 10.27 -1.88
CA ILE A 256 1.46 10.27 -1.98
C ILE A 256 0.91 10.93 -0.71
N SER A 257 -0.17 11.70 -0.87
CA SER A 257 -0.95 12.28 0.21
C SER A 257 -2.37 11.70 0.13
N PHE A 258 -2.76 11.01 1.17
CA PHE A 258 -4.09 10.44 1.36
C PHE A 258 -4.92 11.30 2.29
#